data_ccbc2a10409ff55392d5366eb13cd98a
#
_entry.id   ccbc2a10409ff55392d5366eb13cd98a
#
_cell.length_a   1.000
_cell.length_b   1.000
_cell.length_c   1.000
_cell.angle_alpha   90.00
_cell.angle_beta   90.00
_cell.angle_gamma   90.00
#
_symmetry.space_group_name_H-M   'P 1'
#
loop_
_entity.id
_entity.type
_entity.pdbx_description
1 polymer ?
#
loop_
_entity_poly.entity_id
_entity_poly.type
_entity_poly.pdbx_seq_one_letter_code
_entity_poly.pdbx_strand_id
1 'polypeptide(L)'
;MFPTDEKEAYLDARLKELESLPDSRKKELQEAARAGMQPTLELASHISVMNELQRIGNIVSFASIAKDYFGKSKFWIHQRINGYLVNGKPACFTNEQIVRMAEALEDIAKQMQEAAAHLKVIATQERSTVKKLKTGKE
;
A
#
# COMPACT_ATOMS: atom_id res chain seq x y z
N MET A 1 5.47 0.99 13.86
CA MET A 1 5.08 -0.34 14.34
C MET A 1 3.58 -0.36 14.57
N PHE A 2 2.87 -1.25 13.91
CA PHE A 2 1.44 -1.38 14.11
C PHE A 2 1.14 -2.03 15.44
N PRO A 3 0.23 -1.49 16.22
CA PRO A 3 -0.32 -2.26 17.32
C PRO A 3 -0.98 -3.51 16.73
N THR A 4 -0.54 -4.66 17.17
CA THR A 4 -1.09 -5.98 16.82
C THR A 4 -2.60 -6.04 17.06
N ASP A 5 -3.09 -5.25 18.00
CA ASP A 5 -4.49 -5.18 18.41
C ASP A 5 -5.41 -4.60 17.33
N GLU A 6 -4.94 -3.61 16.55
CA GLU A 6 -5.72 -3.05 15.44
C GLU A 6 -5.85 -4.03 14.28
N LYS A 7 -4.80 -4.81 14.01
CA LYS A 7 -4.81 -5.84 12.98
C LYS A 7 -5.76 -6.99 13.35
N GLU A 8 -5.72 -7.44 14.59
CA GLU A 8 -6.61 -8.48 15.10
C GLU A 8 -8.06 -8.01 15.13
N ALA A 9 -8.31 -6.78 15.58
CA ALA A 9 -9.64 -6.18 15.59
C ALA A 9 -10.21 -6.06 14.18
N TYR A 10 -9.41 -5.69 13.20
CA TYR A 10 -9.83 -5.61 11.80
C TYR A 10 -10.15 -6.99 11.22
N LEU A 11 -9.31 -7.98 11.49
CA LEU A 11 -9.54 -9.36 11.05
C LEU A 11 -10.78 -9.95 11.70
N ASP A 12 -10.99 -9.69 12.99
CA ASP A 12 -12.19 -10.11 13.71
C ASP A 12 -13.45 -9.45 13.17
N ALA A 13 -13.40 -8.17 12.86
CA ALA A 13 -14.52 -7.44 12.25
C ALA A 13 -14.86 -8.00 10.87
N ARG A 14 -13.84 -8.34 10.07
CA ARG A 14 -14.02 -8.95 8.75
C ARG A 14 -14.58 -10.36 8.84
N LEU A 15 -14.11 -11.16 9.81
CA LEU A 15 -14.64 -12.48 10.07
C LEU A 15 -16.09 -12.42 10.51
N LYS A 16 -16.46 -11.46 11.36
CA LYS A 16 -17.86 -11.25 11.77
C LYS A 16 -18.73 -10.82 10.59
N GLU A 17 -18.25 -9.97 9.71
CA GLU A 17 -18.96 -9.61 8.48
C GLU A 17 -19.20 -10.83 7.59
N LEU A 18 -18.19 -11.70 7.46
CA LEU A 18 -18.30 -12.94 6.69
C LEU A 18 -19.29 -13.91 7.32
N GLU A 19 -19.32 -13.99 8.66
CA GLU A 19 -20.26 -14.82 9.40
C GLU A 19 -21.70 -14.32 9.32
N SER A 20 -21.89 -13.00 9.17
CA SER A 20 -23.22 -12.40 9.06
C SER A 20 -23.78 -12.40 7.63
N LEU A 21 -23.02 -12.87 6.64
CA LEU A 21 -23.48 -12.96 5.27
C LEU A 21 -24.55 -14.05 5.10
N PRO A 22 -25.53 -13.86 4.17
CA PRO A 22 -26.48 -14.91 3.83
C PRO A 22 -25.78 -16.18 3.34
N ASP A 23 -26.38 -17.34 3.59
CA ASP A 23 -25.80 -18.65 3.23
C ASP A 23 -25.46 -18.76 1.75
N SER A 24 -26.23 -18.11 0.86
CA SER A 24 -25.94 -18.06 -0.57
C SER A 24 -24.61 -17.37 -0.87
N ARG A 25 -24.31 -16.28 -0.16
CA ARG A 25 -23.05 -15.56 -0.30
C ARG A 25 -21.88 -16.33 0.28
N LYS A 26 -22.08 -17.02 1.41
CA LYS A 26 -21.09 -17.91 2.00
C LYS A 26 -20.71 -19.03 1.03
N LYS A 27 -21.71 -19.63 0.36
CA LYS A 27 -21.49 -20.65 -0.67
C LYS A 27 -20.72 -20.12 -1.86
N GLU A 28 -21.07 -18.93 -2.37
CA GLU A 28 -20.34 -18.28 -3.47
C GLU A 28 -18.88 -18.04 -3.12
N LEU A 29 -18.61 -17.56 -1.91
CA LEU A 29 -17.26 -17.34 -1.41
C LEU A 29 -16.50 -18.67 -1.23
N GLN A 30 -17.17 -19.72 -0.75
CA GLN A 30 -16.57 -21.04 -0.62
C GLN A 30 -16.29 -21.67 -1.98
N GLU A 31 -17.17 -21.51 -2.95
CA GLU A 31 -16.97 -22.01 -4.32
C GLU A 31 -15.86 -21.22 -5.03
N ALA A 32 -15.79 -19.92 -4.85
CA ALA A 32 -14.71 -19.11 -5.37
C ALA A 32 -13.37 -19.52 -4.73
N ALA A 33 -13.37 -19.82 -3.44
CA ALA A 33 -12.20 -20.32 -2.73
C ALA A 33 -11.78 -21.71 -3.22
N ARG A 34 -12.75 -22.59 -3.57
CA ARG A 34 -12.46 -23.92 -4.11
C ARG A 34 -12.00 -23.89 -5.57
N ALA A 35 -12.44 -22.90 -6.35
CA ALA A 35 -12.22 -22.88 -7.80
C ALA A 35 -10.85 -22.34 -8.23
N GLY A 36 -10.05 -21.78 -7.34
CA GLY A 36 -8.75 -21.26 -7.75
C GLY A 36 -7.98 -20.52 -6.66
N MET A 37 -8.53 -20.35 -5.49
CA MET A 37 -7.81 -19.84 -4.35
C MET A 37 -7.68 -20.91 -3.31
N GLN A 38 -6.48 -21.28 -3.01
CA GLN A 38 -6.23 -22.09 -1.85
C GLN A 38 -6.66 -21.31 -0.61
N PRO A 39 -7.25 -22.02 0.36
CA PRO A 39 -8.12 -21.39 1.33
C PRO A 39 -7.33 -20.58 2.34
N THR A 40 -7.94 -19.64 2.93
CA THR A 40 -7.60 -18.91 4.16
C THR A 40 -6.23 -18.24 4.22
N LEU A 41 -5.11 -18.88 3.83
CA LEU A 41 -3.77 -18.27 3.86
C LEU A 41 -3.55 -17.26 2.74
N GLU A 42 -3.96 -17.59 1.51
CA GLU A 42 -3.86 -16.65 0.39
C GLU A 42 -4.79 -15.46 0.56
N LEU A 43 -6.01 -15.72 1.07
CA LEU A 43 -6.98 -14.67 1.34
C LEU A 43 -6.48 -13.74 2.46
N ALA A 44 -5.93 -14.31 3.54
CA ALA A 44 -5.36 -13.55 4.64
C ALA A 44 -4.16 -12.73 4.19
N SER A 45 -3.28 -13.32 3.35
CA SER A 45 -2.14 -12.61 2.77
C SER A 45 -2.59 -11.48 1.87
N HIS A 46 -3.61 -11.71 1.05
CA HIS A 46 -4.17 -10.69 0.17
C HIS A 46 -4.77 -9.52 0.96
N ILE A 47 -5.51 -9.80 2.02
CA ILE A 47 -6.07 -8.78 2.91
C ILE A 47 -4.95 -7.98 3.57
N SER A 48 -3.88 -8.64 4.00
CA SER A 48 -2.71 -7.97 4.58
C SER A 48 -2.03 -7.03 3.60
N VAL A 49 -1.88 -7.45 2.34
CA VAL A 49 -1.33 -6.61 1.28
C VAL A 49 -2.22 -5.40 1.04
N MET A 50 -3.53 -5.61 0.91
CA MET A 50 -4.49 -4.52 0.72
C MET A 50 -4.40 -3.51 1.86
N ASN A 51 -4.36 -3.98 3.10
CA ASN A 51 -4.29 -3.10 4.27
C ASN A 51 -3.02 -2.27 4.29
N GLU A 52 -1.88 -2.88 4.00
CA GLU A 52 -0.59 -2.17 3.94
C GLU A 52 -0.61 -1.09 2.85
N LEU A 53 -1.13 -1.40 1.67
CA LEU A 53 -1.18 -0.46 0.55
C LEU A 53 -2.20 0.66 0.81
N GLN A 54 -3.37 0.35 1.37
CA GLN A 54 -4.35 1.37 1.73
C GLN A 54 -3.81 2.35 2.78
N ARG A 55 -3.01 1.85 3.71
CA ARG A 55 -2.39 2.68 4.73
C ARG A 55 -1.48 3.75 4.16
N ILE A 56 -0.69 3.42 3.17
CA ILE A 56 0.27 4.33 2.55
C ILE A 56 -0.30 5.13 1.39
N GLY A 57 -1.59 4.92 1.07
CA GLY A 57 -2.25 5.57 -0.06
C GLY A 57 -2.30 7.08 0.00
N ASN A 58 -2.18 7.66 1.19
CA ASN A 58 -2.11 9.11 1.37
C ASN A 58 -0.68 9.67 1.26
N ILE A 59 0.32 8.78 1.22
CA ILE A 59 1.73 9.17 1.20
C ILE A 59 2.31 9.03 -0.20
N VAL A 60 1.92 8.00 -0.93
CA VAL A 60 2.46 7.68 -2.25
C VAL A 60 1.40 7.78 -3.33
N SER A 61 1.83 8.04 -4.56
CA SER A 61 0.96 8.06 -5.73
C SER A 61 0.93 6.68 -6.39
N PHE A 62 -0.15 5.94 -6.20
CA PHE A 62 -0.33 4.65 -6.85
C PHE A 62 -0.46 4.76 -8.37
N ALA A 63 -0.99 5.88 -8.87
CA ALA A 63 -1.04 6.13 -10.31
C ALA A 63 0.38 6.16 -10.91
N SER A 64 1.32 6.84 -10.24
CA SER A 64 2.72 6.88 -10.65
C SER A 64 3.39 5.51 -10.52
N ILE A 65 3.13 4.80 -9.44
CA ILE A 65 3.67 3.45 -9.22
C ILE A 65 3.18 2.50 -10.31
N ALA A 66 1.89 2.52 -10.63
CA ALA A 66 1.31 1.68 -11.68
C ALA A 66 1.99 1.94 -13.02
N LYS A 67 2.17 3.20 -13.37
CA LYS A 67 2.78 3.60 -14.64
C LYS A 67 4.28 3.28 -14.68
N ASP A 68 5.03 3.69 -13.66
CA ASP A 68 6.49 3.65 -13.69
C ASP A 68 7.07 2.27 -13.38
N TYR A 69 6.42 1.49 -12.53
CA TYR A 69 6.93 0.19 -12.08
C TYR A 69 6.21 -1.01 -12.68
N PHE A 70 4.97 -0.85 -13.10
CA PHE A 70 4.16 -1.94 -13.63
C PHE A 70 3.76 -1.75 -15.09
N GLY A 71 3.91 -0.55 -15.65
CA GLY A 71 3.43 -0.24 -16.99
C GLY A 71 1.91 -0.42 -17.13
N LYS A 72 1.18 -0.16 -16.05
CA LYS A 72 -0.27 -0.36 -15.97
C LYS A 72 -0.98 0.95 -15.66
N SER A 73 -2.32 0.93 -15.79
CA SER A 73 -3.15 2.08 -15.51
C SER A 73 -3.44 2.25 -14.03
N LYS A 74 -3.87 3.44 -13.66
CA LYS A 74 -4.37 3.74 -12.31
C LYS A 74 -5.50 2.80 -11.90
N PHE A 75 -6.40 2.45 -12.83
CA PHE A 75 -7.50 1.52 -12.57
C PHE A 75 -7.01 0.13 -12.19
N TRP A 76 -6.00 -0.35 -12.88
CA TRP A 76 -5.44 -1.67 -12.63
C TRP A 76 -4.95 -1.80 -11.17
N ILE A 77 -4.22 -0.83 -10.68
CA ILE A 77 -3.66 -0.88 -9.33
C ILE A 77 -4.75 -0.66 -8.27
N HIS A 78 -5.69 0.26 -8.51
CA HIS A 78 -6.80 0.52 -7.57
C HIS A 78 -7.73 -0.67 -7.43
N GLN A 79 -8.00 -1.40 -8.50
CA GLN A 79 -8.79 -2.63 -8.44
C GLN A 79 -8.17 -3.64 -7.47
N ARG A 80 -6.86 -3.75 -7.49
CA ARG A 80 -6.12 -4.72 -6.65
C ARG A 80 -5.97 -4.24 -5.22
N ILE A 81 -5.78 -2.96 -5.01
CA ILE A 81 -5.68 -2.37 -3.67
C ILE A 81 -7.03 -2.47 -2.94
N ASN A 82 -8.12 -2.29 -3.66
CA ASN A 82 -9.46 -2.31 -3.09
C ASN A 82 -10.16 -3.67 -3.18
N GLY A 83 -9.54 -4.64 -3.84
CA GLY A 83 -10.08 -5.99 -3.97
C GLY A 83 -11.35 -6.05 -4.80
N TYR A 84 -11.47 -5.21 -5.84
CA TYR A 84 -12.63 -5.21 -6.72
C TYR A 84 -12.73 -6.51 -7.52
N LEU A 85 -13.95 -6.93 -7.80
CA LEU A 85 -14.19 -8.12 -8.60
C LEU A 85 -13.90 -7.84 -10.06
N VAL A 86 -13.05 -8.68 -10.66
CA VAL A 86 -12.77 -8.70 -12.09
C VAL A 86 -13.10 -10.10 -12.58
N ASN A 87 -14.05 -10.22 -13.50
CA ASN A 87 -14.55 -11.51 -14.01
C ASN A 87 -15.02 -12.44 -12.88
N GLY A 88 -15.67 -11.89 -11.85
CA GLY A 88 -16.22 -12.65 -10.73
C GLY A 88 -15.20 -13.07 -9.68
N LYS A 89 -13.94 -12.67 -9.82
CA LYS A 89 -12.87 -12.97 -8.85
C LYS A 89 -12.28 -11.68 -8.30
N PRO A 90 -11.88 -11.65 -7.01
CA PRO A 90 -11.18 -10.49 -6.48
C PRO A 90 -9.88 -10.26 -7.24
N ALA A 91 -9.64 -9.02 -7.65
CA ALA A 91 -8.37 -8.65 -8.27
C ALA A 91 -7.28 -8.70 -7.21
N CYS A 92 -6.26 -9.51 -7.45
CA CYS A 92 -5.15 -9.72 -6.52
C CYS A 92 -3.81 -9.44 -7.20
N PHE A 93 -2.83 -9.08 -6.39
CA PHE A 93 -1.45 -9.04 -6.86
C PHE A 93 -0.85 -10.45 -6.85
N THR A 94 -0.07 -10.77 -7.88
CA THR A 94 0.77 -11.97 -7.84
C THR A 94 1.94 -11.75 -6.88
N ASN A 95 2.59 -12.84 -6.46
CA ASN A 95 3.76 -12.74 -5.59
C ASN A 95 4.87 -11.89 -6.23
N GLU A 96 5.09 -12.02 -7.52
CA GLU A 96 6.05 -11.18 -8.25
C GLU A 96 5.68 -9.71 -8.21
N GLN A 97 4.40 -9.41 -8.35
CA GLN A 97 3.89 -8.04 -8.26
C GLN A 97 4.02 -7.46 -6.86
N ILE A 98 3.81 -8.29 -5.82
CA ILE A 98 4.01 -7.88 -4.43
C ILE A 98 5.46 -7.52 -4.17
N VAL A 99 6.39 -8.35 -4.63
CA VAL A 99 7.83 -8.08 -4.52
C VAL A 99 8.20 -6.80 -5.27
N ARG A 100 7.68 -6.62 -6.48
CA ARG A 100 7.92 -5.40 -7.27
C ARG A 100 7.34 -4.16 -6.59
N MET A 101 6.19 -4.29 -5.95
CA MET A 101 5.61 -3.21 -5.15
C MET A 101 6.52 -2.85 -3.98
N ALA A 102 7.05 -3.84 -3.28
CA ALA A 102 7.98 -3.62 -2.17
C ALA A 102 9.25 -2.90 -2.64
N GLU A 103 9.81 -3.32 -3.78
CA GLU A 103 10.97 -2.67 -4.39
C GLU A 103 10.67 -1.22 -4.79
N ALA A 104 9.49 -0.98 -5.36
CA ALA A 104 9.04 0.36 -5.71
C ALA A 104 8.94 1.26 -4.48
N LEU A 105 8.39 0.75 -3.40
CA LEU A 105 8.27 1.49 -2.14
C LEU A 105 9.63 1.78 -1.51
N GLU A 106 10.55 0.83 -1.57
CA GLU A 106 11.93 1.03 -1.10
C GLU A 106 12.64 2.11 -1.92
N ASP A 107 12.47 2.10 -3.23
CA ASP A 107 13.04 3.11 -4.12
C ASP A 107 12.47 4.50 -3.83
N ILE A 108 11.15 4.60 -3.67
CA ILE A 108 10.48 5.85 -3.29
C ILE A 108 10.96 6.34 -1.93
N ALA A 109 11.10 5.45 -0.96
CA ALA A 109 11.60 5.78 0.37
C ALA A 109 13.02 6.36 0.30
N LYS A 110 13.87 5.77 -0.52
CA LYS A 110 15.23 6.25 -0.75
C LYS A 110 15.22 7.65 -1.36
N GLN A 111 14.40 7.88 -2.37
CA GLN A 111 14.25 9.19 -2.99
C GLN A 111 13.76 10.24 -1.98
N MET A 112 12.82 9.88 -1.12
CA MET A 112 12.33 10.75 -0.06
C MET A 112 13.44 11.09 0.95
N GLN A 113 14.24 10.12 1.33
CA GLN A 113 15.36 10.31 2.24
C GLN A 113 16.42 11.25 1.63
N GLU A 114 16.72 11.08 0.34
CA GLU A 114 17.64 11.95 -0.39
C GLU A 114 17.10 13.38 -0.47
N ALA A 115 15.81 13.53 -0.77
CA ALA A 115 15.17 14.84 -0.81
C ALA A 115 15.20 15.53 0.55
N ALA A 116 14.92 14.78 1.62
CA ALA A 116 14.97 15.31 2.97
C ALA A 116 16.38 15.76 3.35
N ALA A 117 17.39 14.98 2.98
CA ALA A 117 18.79 15.32 3.22
C ALA A 117 19.19 16.60 2.46
N HIS A 118 18.79 16.70 1.19
CA HIS A 118 19.03 17.90 0.37
C HIS A 118 18.37 19.14 0.96
N LEU A 119 17.12 19.00 1.42
CA LEU A 119 16.41 20.13 2.04
C LEU A 119 17.09 20.60 3.32
N LYS A 120 17.60 19.69 4.12
CA LYS A 120 18.36 20.04 5.32
C LYS A 120 19.64 20.80 4.98
N VAL A 121 20.35 20.37 3.94
CA VAL A 121 21.56 21.04 3.46
C VAL A 121 21.22 22.45 2.97
N ILE A 122 20.18 22.60 2.16
CA ILE A 122 19.73 23.91 1.64
C ILE A 122 19.37 24.84 2.81
N ALA A 123 18.59 24.36 3.77
CA ALA A 123 18.21 25.15 4.94
C ALA A 123 19.41 25.57 5.77
N THR A 124 20.39 24.70 5.94
CA THR A 124 21.62 24.99 6.66
C THR A 124 22.47 26.03 5.92
N GLN A 125 22.58 25.92 4.59
CA GLN A 125 23.31 26.89 3.75
C GLN A 125 22.68 28.27 3.81
N GLU A 126 21.35 28.38 3.72
CA GLU A 126 20.63 29.64 3.83
C GLU A 126 20.84 30.30 5.19
N ARG A 127 20.77 29.53 6.28
CA ARG A 127 21.03 30.00 7.63
C ARG A 127 22.46 30.54 7.76
N SER A 128 23.44 29.84 7.22
CA SER A 128 24.83 30.26 7.22
C SER A 128 25.02 31.54 6.43
N THR A 129 24.39 31.67 5.25
CA THR A 129 24.44 32.84 4.40
C THR A 129 23.79 34.03 5.08
N VAL A 130 22.63 33.86 5.69
CA VAL A 130 21.94 34.93 6.43
C VAL A 130 22.74 35.36 7.64
N LYS A 131 23.35 34.45 8.38
CA LYS A 131 24.23 34.76 9.50
C LYS A 131 25.46 35.56 9.05
N LYS A 132 26.09 35.17 7.93
CA LYS A 132 27.23 35.89 7.36
C LYS A 132 26.86 37.29 6.91
N LEU A 133 25.67 37.43 6.30
CA LEU A 133 25.19 38.76 5.87
C LEU A 133 24.89 39.68 7.05
N LYS A 134 24.35 39.14 8.15
CA LYS A 134 24.07 39.89 9.38
C LYS A 134 25.35 40.32 10.09
N THR A 135 26.32 39.43 10.16
CA THR A 135 27.62 39.74 10.79
C THR A 135 28.50 40.65 9.92
N GLY A 136 28.31 40.60 8.59
CA GLY A 136 29.05 41.48 7.66
C GLY A 136 28.62 42.93 7.66
N LYS A 137 27.52 43.28 8.31
CA LYS A 137 27.04 44.66 8.42
C LYS A 137 27.55 45.39 9.67
N GLU A 138 28.18 44.68 10.55
CA GLU A 138 28.84 45.24 11.71
C GLU A 138 30.33 45.35 11.46
#